data_d6838246d8ce29251093edf1bd66fe8f
#
_entry.id   d6838246d8ce29251093edf1bd66fe8f
#
_cell.length_a   1.000
_cell.length_b   1.000
_cell.length_c   1.000
_cell.angle_alpha   90.00
_cell.angle_beta   90.00
_cell.angle_gamma   90.00
#
_symmetry.space_group_name_H-M   'P 1'
#
loop_
_entity.id
_entity.type
_entity.pdbx_description
1 polymer ?
#
loop_
_entity_poly.entity_id
_entity_poly.type
_entity_poly.pdbx_seq_one_letter_code
_entity_poly.pdbx_strand_id
1 'polypeptide(L)'
;VYVHGKTEDGKDDFENRFTIDWDDRFDNDILESVGDLCFMTVGLEKDKGGKVYYKKFLTPYDMIAYINENLEDGMVVNVRGTLKYSTYNNNVQVKKEINNLVLSKVDDSSKYAARFTQTMLLTKDSLGSVDKSTGILPIYSKVLDYVREYKGKEVKTNIPYDKSFEYELDLSNPEISKKIIDKLFKVKKGVTEVTFEGDLIEGGAVVNTTYEDLPDDIKALVDIGVFSLDEALAKCTSNTGREKRMVIRKPAIKMVEDKDGNKTPVIQKFDQKYDEDDLILDFMYETEDEEKADDEDDIPFDESPVSSDDDNSWLDNL
;
A
#
# COMPACT_ATOMS: atom_id res chain seq x y z
N VAL A 1 -23.77 -2.74 -5.63
CA VAL A 1 -22.66 -1.84 -5.28
C VAL A 1 -23.15 -0.79 -4.30
N TYR A 2 -22.47 -0.61 -3.17
CA TYR A 2 -22.85 0.38 -2.17
C TYR A 2 -22.18 1.73 -2.47
N VAL A 3 -22.99 2.78 -2.58
CA VAL A 3 -22.56 4.12 -3.00
C VAL A 3 -23.21 5.20 -2.15
N HIS A 4 -22.75 6.44 -2.29
CA HIS A 4 -23.45 7.64 -1.82
C HIS A 4 -23.94 8.48 -3.01
N GLY A 5 -24.93 9.29 -2.78
CA GLY A 5 -25.57 10.11 -3.80
C GLY A 5 -24.90 11.47 -3.98
N LYS A 6 -25.63 12.35 -4.68
CA LYS A 6 -25.32 13.77 -4.86
C LYS A 6 -26.37 14.64 -4.22
N THR A 7 -25.94 15.79 -3.73
CA THR A 7 -26.80 16.91 -3.36
C THR A 7 -27.41 17.57 -4.60
N GLU A 8 -28.39 18.45 -4.44
CA GLU A 8 -28.99 19.23 -5.55
C GLU A 8 -27.97 20.08 -6.30
N ASP A 9 -26.90 20.55 -5.65
CA ASP A 9 -25.79 21.28 -6.26
C ASP A 9 -24.73 20.35 -6.89
N GLY A 10 -24.99 19.05 -6.98
CA GLY A 10 -24.11 18.09 -7.65
C GLY A 10 -22.86 17.67 -6.87
N LYS A 11 -22.77 17.98 -5.56
CA LYS A 11 -21.68 17.55 -4.70
C LYS A 11 -21.98 16.18 -4.08
N ASP A 12 -20.93 15.48 -3.65
CA ASP A 12 -21.07 14.20 -2.97
C ASP A 12 -21.85 14.35 -1.65
N ASP A 13 -22.89 13.53 -1.49
CA ASP A 13 -23.75 13.47 -0.32
C ASP A 13 -23.53 12.16 0.44
N PHE A 14 -22.66 12.20 1.43
CA PHE A 14 -22.27 11.02 2.22
C PHE A 14 -23.37 10.52 3.18
N GLU A 15 -24.44 11.29 3.40
CA GLU A 15 -25.58 10.90 4.21
C GLU A 15 -26.59 10.10 3.36
N ASN A 16 -26.74 10.45 2.10
CA ASN A 16 -27.61 9.74 1.15
C ASN A 16 -26.90 8.50 0.59
N ARG A 17 -27.06 7.36 1.24
CA ARG A 17 -26.40 6.10 0.87
C ARG A 17 -27.41 5.09 0.37
N PHE A 18 -27.08 4.41 -0.73
CA PHE A 18 -27.93 3.39 -1.34
C PHE A 18 -27.12 2.29 -2.00
N THR A 19 -27.81 1.22 -2.36
CA THR A 19 -27.21 0.08 -3.07
C THR A 19 -27.72 0.04 -4.50
N ILE A 20 -26.82 -0.13 -5.45
CA ILE A 20 -27.12 -0.38 -6.86
C ILE A 20 -26.97 -1.89 -7.08
N ASP A 21 -27.98 -2.50 -7.68
CA ASP A 21 -27.91 -3.89 -8.07
C ASP A 21 -26.83 -4.13 -9.13
N TRP A 22 -26.30 -5.33 -9.15
CA TRP A 22 -25.16 -5.64 -10.02
C TRP A 22 -25.47 -5.40 -11.50
N ASP A 23 -26.69 -5.73 -11.92
CA ASP A 23 -27.13 -5.61 -13.31
C ASP A 23 -27.37 -4.16 -13.73
N ASP A 24 -27.70 -3.29 -12.78
CA ASP A 24 -28.00 -1.86 -12.99
C ASP A 24 -26.76 -0.94 -12.93
N ARG A 25 -25.57 -1.50 -12.65
CA ARG A 25 -24.34 -0.71 -12.44
C ARG A 25 -23.85 0.06 -13.67
N PHE A 26 -24.46 -0.14 -14.82
CA PHE A 26 -24.21 0.60 -16.06
C PHE A 26 -25.38 1.49 -16.50
N ASP A 27 -26.46 1.53 -15.72
CA ASP A 27 -27.62 2.37 -16.02
C ASP A 27 -27.27 3.84 -15.84
N ASN A 28 -27.34 4.63 -16.92
CA ASN A 28 -26.95 6.04 -16.92
C ASN A 28 -27.84 6.88 -15.99
N ASP A 29 -29.13 6.60 -15.91
CA ASP A 29 -30.08 7.37 -15.08
C ASP A 29 -29.74 7.17 -13.58
N ILE A 30 -29.33 5.96 -13.21
CA ILE A 30 -28.85 5.64 -11.86
C ILE A 30 -27.49 6.30 -11.60
N LEU A 31 -26.55 6.18 -12.55
CA LEU A 31 -25.19 6.70 -12.41
C LEU A 31 -25.14 8.23 -12.27
N GLU A 32 -26.09 8.97 -12.84
CA GLU A 32 -26.19 10.43 -12.67
C GLU A 32 -26.43 10.83 -11.22
N SER A 33 -27.11 10.01 -10.43
CA SER A 33 -27.39 10.26 -9.01
C SER A 33 -26.24 9.89 -8.08
N VAL A 34 -25.24 9.16 -8.57
CA VAL A 34 -24.10 8.65 -7.78
C VAL A 34 -23.04 9.73 -7.58
N GLY A 35 -22.54 9.86 -6.35
CA GLY A 35 -21.45 10.78 -6.00
C GLY A 35 -20.18 10.54 -6.81
N ASP A 36 -19.51 11.63 -7.20
CA ASP A 36 -18.33 11.54 -8.07
C ASP A 36 -17.17 10.77 -7.42
N LEU A 37 -17.07 10.77 -6.10
CA LEU A 37 -16.04 10.03 -5.35
C LEU A 37 -16.29 8.51 -5.29
N CYS A 38 -17.47 8.03 -5.68
CA CYS A 38 -17.74 6.61 -5.83
C CYS A 38 -17.08 5.99 -7.07
N PHE A 39 -16.69 6.82 -8.04
CA PHE A 39 -16.18 6.31 -9.30
C PHE A 39 -14.67 6.18 -9.31
N MET A 40 -14.22 5.07 -9.87
CA MET A 40 -12.86 4.90 -10.38
C MET A 40 -12.81 5.41 -11.83
N THR A 41 -11.67 5.99 -12.24
CA THR A 41 -11.57 6.63 -13.56
C THR A 41 -10.40 6.06 -14.34
N VAL A 42 -10.65 5.70 -15.59
CA VAL A 42 -9.61 5.24 -16.53
C VAL A 42 -9.66 6.10 -17.81
N GLY A 43 -8.48 6.52 -18.25
CA GLY A 43 -8.32 7.30 -19.50
C GLY A 43 -7.18 6.74 -20.34
N LEU A 44 -7.43 5.71 -21.13
CA LEU A 44 -6.47 5.06 -22.03
C LEU A 44 -6.71 5.42 -23.50
N GLU A 45 -7.92 5.83 -23.85
CA GLU A 45 -8.30 6.16 -25.21
C GLU A 45 -8.25 7.67 -25.47
N LYS A 46 -7.96 8.06 -26.71
CA LYS A 46 -8.02 9.45 -27.16
C LYS A 46 -9.15 9.62 -28.16
N ASP A 47 -9.85 10.74 -28.08
CA ASP A 47 -10.83 11.14 -29.10
C ASP A 47 -10.14 11.53 -30.43
N LYS A 48 -10.93 11.82 -31.46
CA LYS A 48 -10.43 12.24 -32.79
C LYS A 48 -9.58 13.52 -32.73
N GLY A 49 -9.71 14.30 -31.65
CA GLY A 49 -8.93 15.53 -31.40
C GLY A 49 -7.66 15.29 -30.60
N GLY A 50 -7.36 14.03 -30.20
CA GLY A 50 -6.20 13.66 -29.38
C GLY A 50 -6.39 13.91 -27.87
N LYS A 51 -7.59 14.29 -27.43
CA LYS A 51 -7.92 14.48 -26.02
C LYS A 51 -8.25 13.12 -25.38
N VAL A 52 -7.69 12.88 -24.20
CA VAL A 52 -7.96 11.65 -23.43
C VAL A 52 -9.44 11.59 -23.06
N TYR A 53 -10.07 10.48 -23.37
CA TYR A 53 -11.43 10.16 -22.96
C TYR A 53 -11.41 9.43 -21.62
N TYR A 54 -12.23 9.85 -20.66
CA TYR A 54 -12.29 9.29 -19.33
C TYR A 54 -13.54 8.45 -19.15
N LYS A 55 -13.37 7.17 -18.84
CA LYS A 55 -14.45 6.26 -18.44
C LYS A 55 -14.50 6.17 -16.92
N LYS A 56 -15.72 6.16 -16.38
CA LYS A 56 -16.00 6.01 -14.94
C LYS A 56 -16.51 4.61 -14.66
N PHE A 57 -16.06 4.01 -13.59
CA PHE A 57 -16.43 2.65 -13.15
C PHE A 57 -16.80 2.66 -11.67
N LEU A 58 -17.90 1.99 -11.32
CA LEU A 58 -18.30 1.80 -9.92
C LEU A 58 -17.59 0.64 -9.24
N THR A 59 -17.07 -0.31 -10.02
CA THR A 59 -16.46 -1.52 -9.48
C THR A 59 -15.02 -1.69 -9.98
N PRO A 60 -14.11 -2.21 -9.12
CA PRO A 60 -12.77 -2.59 -9.56
C PRO A 60 -12.80 -3.67 -10.65
N TYR A 61 -13.81 -4.54 -10.63
CA TYR A 61 -13.97 -5.62 -11.61
C TYR A 61 -14.10 -5.05 -13.04
N ASP A 62 -15.04 -4.12 -13.23
CA ASP A 62 -15.28 -3.53 -14.56
C ASP A 62 -14.10 -2.65 -14.98
N MET A 63 -13.48 -1.93 -14.02
CA MET A 63 -12.29 -1.12 -14.28
C MET A 63 -11.12 -1.98 -14.76
N ILE A 64 -10.86 -3.12 -14.10
CA ILE A 64 -9.77 -4.03 -14.46
C ILE A 64 -10.03 -4.69 -15.81
N ALA A 65 -11.27 -5.11 -16.08
CA ALA A 65 -11.65 -5.66 -17.38
C ALA A 65 -11.33 -4.67 -18.51
N TYR A 66 -11.74 -3.42 -18.35
CA TYR A 66 -11.45 -2.36 -19.32
C TYR A 66 -9.96 -2.07 -19.48
N ILE A 67 -9.20 -2.02 -18.36
CA ILE A 67 -7.74 -1.82 -18.40
C ILE A 67 -7.07 -2.97 -19.16
N ASN A 68 -7.47 -4.21 -18.91
CA ASN A 68 -6.89 -5.38 -19.55
C ASN A 68 -7.13 -5.42 -21.07
N GLU A 69 -8.22 -4.84 -21.53
CA GLU A 69 -8.55 -4.76 -22.96
C GLU A 69 -7.86 -3.59 -23.69
N ASN A 70 -7.49 -2.53 -22.97
CA ASN A 70 -7.10 -1.26 -23.60
C ASN A 70 -5.69 -0.78 -23.20
N LEU A 71 -5.04 -1.38 -22.22
CA LEU A 71 -3.67 -1.06 -21.83
C LEU A 71 -2.71 -1.88 -22.70
N GLU A 72 -1.86 -1.18 -23.46
CA GLU A 72 -0.89 -1.78 -24.38
C GLU A 72 0.56 -1.53 -23.89
N ASP A 73 1.46 -2.41 -24.30
CA ASP A 73 2.90 -2.25 -24.03
C ASP A 73 3.43 -0.94 -24.64
N GLY A 74 4.23 -0.23 -23.86
CA GLY A 74 4.77 1.07 -24.25
C GLY A 74 3.88 2.27 -23.89
N MET A 75 2.66 2.07 -23.45
CA MET A 75 1.84 3.18 -22.91
C MET A 75 2.43 3.68 -21.61
N VAL A 76 2.61 4.99 -21.47
CA VAL A 76 3.00 5.64 -20.24
C VAL A 76 1.76 6.14 -19.53
N VAL A 77 1.56 5.69 -18.30
CA VAL A 77 0.37 5.98 -17.52
C VAL A 77 0.70 6.70 -16.21
N ASN A 78 -0.22 7.54 -15.76
CA ASN A 78 -0.26 8.08 -14.41
C ASN A 78 -1.29 7.28 -13.61
N VAL A 79 -0.83 6.64 -12.54
CA VAL A 79 -1.67 5.83 -11.65
C VAL A 79 -1.83 6.57 -10.32
N ARG A 80 -3.07 6.66 -9.84
CA ARG A 80 -3.39 7.18 -8.50
C ARG A 80 -4.25 6.18 -7.77
N GLY A 81 -4.11 6.17 -6.44
CA GLY A 81 -4.85 5.25 -5.62
C GLY A 81 -4.68 5.53 -4.14
N THR A 82 -5.12 4.59 -3.35
CA THR A 82 -5.10 4.65 -1.89
C THR A 82 -4.23 3.52 -1.34
N LEU A 83 -3.46 3.81 -0.31
CA LEU A 83 -2.80 2.79 0.50
C LEU A 83 -3.78 2.30 1.55
N LYS A 84 -4.01 0.99 1.58
CA LYS A 84 -4.83 0.30 2.56
C LYS A 84 -3.96 -0.57 3.44
N TYR A 85 -4.26 -0.59 4.73
CA TYR A 85 -3.52 -1.32 5.72
C TYR A 85 -4.37 -2.45 6.30
N SER A 86 -3.75 -3.60 6.52
CA SER A 86 -4.37 -4.75 7.16
C SER A 86 -3.31 -5.58 7.87
N THR A 87 -3.73 -6.43 8.79
CA THR A 87 -2.83 -7.37 9.46
C THR A 87 -3.05 -8.78 8.92
N TYR A 88 -1.96 -9.46 8.60
CA TYR A 88 -1.94 -10.87 8.24
C TYR A 88 -0.75 -11.57 8.91
N ASN A 89 -1.01 -12.62 9.67
CA ASN A 89 0.02 -13.34 10.47
C ASN A 89 0.87 -12.38 11.31
N ASN A 90 0.24 -11.47 12.04
CA ASN A 90 0.85 -10.42 12.87
C ASN A 90 1.76 -9.44 12.11
N ASN A 91 1.75 -9.46 10.78
CA ASN A 91 2.49 -8.50 9.95
C ASN A 91 1.54 -7.52 9.27
N VAL A 92 1.88 -6.25 9.33
CA VAL A 92 1.11 -5.22 8.62
C VAL A 92 1.39 -5.29 7.13
N GLN A 93 0.33 -5.52 6.37
CA GLN A 93 0.35 -5.53 4.92
C GLN A 93 -0.10 -4.18 4.38
N VAL A 94 0.52 -3.74 3.29
CA VAL A 94 0.13 -2.52 2.57
C VAL A 94 -0.37 -2.91 1.19
N LYS A 95 -1.66 -2.69 0.95
CA LYS A 95 -2.31 -2.90 -0.34
C LYS A 95 -2.41 -1.55 -1.06
N LYS A 96 -2.04 -1.54 -2.34
CA LYS A 96 -2.19 -0.37 -3.21
C LYS A 96 -3.47 -0.53 -4.03
N GLU A 97 -4.51 0.23 -3.73
CA GLU A 97 -5.78 0.20 -4.45
C GLU A 97 -5.81 1.31 -5.48
N ILE A 98 -5.92 0.94 -6.75
CA ILE A 98 -5.96 1.90 -7.86
C ILE A 98 -7.38 2.42 -8.00
N ASN A 99 -7.53 3.74 -8.05
CA ASN A 99 -8.81 4.40 -8.32
C ASN A 99 -8.77 5.35 -9.55
N ASN A 100 -7.57 5.61 -10.08
CA ASN A 100 -7.41 6.41 -11.28
C ASN A 100 -6.21 5.92 -12.09
N LEU A 101 -6.39 5.66 -13.38
CA LEU A 101 -5.33 5.27 -14.31
C LEU A 101 -5.54 6.02 -15.63
N VAL A 102 -4.62 6.89 -15.99
CA VAL A 102 -4.75 7.74 -17.17
C VAL A 102 -3.46 7.84 -17.97
N LEU A 103 -3.54 8.02 -19.28
CA LEU A 103 -2.37 8.27 -20.11
C LEU A 103 -1.56 9.45 -19.56
N SER A 104 -0.28 9.26 -19.41
CA SER A 104 0.65 10.30 -18.98
C SER A 104 0.97 11.24 -20.15
N LYS A 105 1.22 12.50 -19.84
CA LYS A 105 1.83 13.45 -20.76
C LYS A 105 3.37 13.48 -20.64
N VAL A 106 3.90 12.75 -19.67
CA VAL A 106 5.34 12.66 -19.41
C VAL A 106 5.87 11.43 -20.10
N ASP A 107 6.68 11.61 -21.11
CA ASP A 107 7.35 10.57 -21.91
C ASP A 107 8.84 10.40 -21.58
N ASP A 108 9.38 11.25 -20.71
CA ASP A 108 10.75 11.19 -20.19
C ASP A 108 10.81 10.22 -18.99
N SER A 109 11.42 9.06 -19.18
CA SER A 109 11.53 8.01 -18.16
C SER A 109 12.29 8.45 -16.91
N SER A 110 13.19 9.43 -17.02
CA SER A 110 13.91 9.98 -15.85
C SER A 110 12.98 10.67 -14.83
N LYS A 111 11.74 11.00 -15.24
CA LYS A 111 10.72 11.64 -14.41
C LYS A 111 9.69 10.64 -13.82
N TYR A 112 9.83 9.36 -14.18
CA TYR A 112 8.94 8.35 -13.61
C TYR A 112 9.26 8.14 -12.14
N ALA A 113 8.22 8.20 -11.31
CA ALA A 113 8.35 8.06 -9.87
C ALA A 113 7.09 7.44 -9.27
N ALA A 114 7.28 6.54 -8.33
CA ALA A 114 6.21 6.04 -7.48
C ALA A 114 6.26 6.80 -6.15
N ARG A 115 5.20 7.55 -5.84
CA ARG A 115 5.16 8.44 -4.67
C ARG A 115 3.99 8.10 -3.77
N PHE A 116 4.14 8.42 -2.48
CA PHE A 116 3.04 8.36 -1.52
C PHE A 116 2.91 9.67 -0.76
N THR A 117 1.72 9.91 -0.23
CA THR A 117 1.44 10.89 0.81
C THR A 117 0.77 10.13 1.95
N GLN A 118 1.35 10.21 3.15
CA GLN A 118 0.87 9.46 4.30
C GLN A 118 0.86 10.31 5.56
N THR A 119 -0.28 10.31 6.24
CA THR A 119 -0.38 10.83 7.60
C THR A 119 0.09 9.78 8.59
N MET A 120 1.04 10.15 9.42
CA MET A 120 1.71 9.30 10.39
C MET A 120 1.48 9.84 11.80
N LEU A 121 1.30 8.95 12.73
CA LEU A 121 1.22 9.24 14.15
C LEU A 121 2.57 8.87 14.80
N LEU A 122 3.27 9.88 15.30
CA LEU A 122 4.59 9.74 15.91
C LEU A 122 4.47 9.89 17.42
N THR A 123 5.22 9.07 18.14
CA THR A 123 5.42 9.12 19.60
C THR A 123 6.87 9.41 19.94
N LYS A 124 7.21 9.48 21.22
CA LYS A 124 8.60 9.63 21.69
C LYS A 124 9.52 8.48 21.22
N ASP A 125 8.95 7.30 20.96
CA ASP A 125 9.66 6.07 20.59
C ASP A 125 9.71 5.86 19.06
N SER A 126 9.26 6.83 18.27
CA SER A 126 9.19 6.72 16.81
C SER A 126 10.54 6.75 16.09
N LEU A 127 11.61 7.21 16.76
CA LEU A 127 12.93 7.30 16.16
C LEU A 127 13.72 6.02 16.37
N GLY A 128 14.12 5.38 15.28
CA GLY A 128 15.06 4.26 15.31
C GLY A 128 16.52 4.72 15.38
N SER A 129 17.44 3.75 15.33
CA SER A 129 18.88 4.01 15.27
C SER A 129 19.32 4.25 13.83
N VAL A 130 20.09 5.31 13.61
CA VAL A 130 20.65 5.63 12.29
C VAL A 130 21.68 4.57 11.90
N ASP A 131 21.53 4.02 10.71
CA ASP A 131 22.61 3.25 10.07
C ASP A 131 23.69 4.21 9.58
N LYS A 132 24.87 4.14 10.21
CA LYS A 132 25.99 5.05 9.91
C LYS A 132 26.63 4.80 8.55
N SER A 133 26.40 3.64 7.94
CA SER A 133 26.96 3.31 6.61
C SER A 133 26.10 3.85 5.48
N THR A 134 24.77 3.82 5.63
CA THR A 134 23.82 4.22 4.60
C THR A 134 23.14 5.56 4.87
N GLY A 135 23.15 6.05 6.13
CA GLY A 135 22.42 7.24 6.55
C GLY A 135 20.93 7.00 6.73
N ILE A 136 20.46 5.75 6.68
CA ILE A 136 19.06 5.41 6.82
C ILE A 136 18.66 5.52 8.30
N LEU A 137 17.61 6.32 8.55
CA LEU A 137 16.94 6.45 9.84
C LEU A 137 15.56 5.80 9.73
N PRO A 138 15.31 4.69 10.45
CA PRO A 138 13.98 4.13 10.56
C PRO A 138 13.06 5.04 11.38
N ILE A 139 11.85 5.25 10.88
CA ILE A 139 10.78 6.01 11.54
C ILE A 139 9.64 5.03 11.83
N TYR A 140 9.47 4.68 13.09
CA TYR A 140 8.37 3.84 13.56
C TYR A 140 7.15 4.70 13.82
N SER A 141 6.04 4.40 13.17
CA SER A 141 4.83 5.19 13.30
C SER A 141 3.59 4.30 13.33
N LYS A 142 2.46 4.88 13.75
CA LYS A 142 1.16 4.29 13.49
C LYS A 142 0.48 5.03 12.35
N VAL A 143 -0.23 4.28 11.52
CA VAL A 143 -1.04 4.79 10.42
C VAL A 143 -2.49 4.41 10.67
N LEU A 144 -3.39 5.38 10.62
CA LEU A 144 -4.81 5.12 10.77
C LEU A 144 -5.42 4.70 9.44
N ASP A 145 -6.12 3.58 9.42
CA ASP A 145 -6.99 3.18 8.30
C ASP A 145 -8.37 2.81 8.82
N TYR A 146 -9.40 3.28 8.12
CA TYR A 146 -10.79 3.01 8.48
C TYR A 146 -11.18 1.60 8.04
N VAL A 147 -11.64 0.81 9.00
CA VAL A 147 -12.17 -0.53 8.75
C VAL A 147 -13.61 -0.65 9.23
N ARG A 148 -14.43 -1.38 8.48
CA ARG A 148 -15.81 -1.69 8.87
C ARG A 148 -15.87 -2.89 9.78
N GLU A 149 -15.00 -3.85 9.54
CA GLU A 149 -14.97 -5.15 10.21
C GLU A 149 -13.52 -5.50 10.58
N TYR A 150 -13.32 -6.03 11.77
CA TYR A 150 -12.03 -6.52 12.25
C TYR A 150 -12.23 -7.88 12.91
N LYS A 151 -11.53 -8.92 12.43
CA LYS A 151 -11.66 -10.32 12.90
C LYS A 151 -13.11 -10.80 12.99
N GLY A 152 -13.95 -10.53 11.98
CA GLY A 152 -15.36 -10.94 11.94
C GLY A 152 -16.33 -10.07 12.74
N LYS A 153 -15.85 -9.09 13.54
CA LYS A 153 -16.70 -8.17 14.32
C LYS A 153 -16.83 -6.81 13.60
N GLU A 154 -18.05 -6.27 13.55
CA GLU A 154 -18.29 -4.92 13.02
C GLU A 154 -17.76 -3.86 13.98
N VAL A 155 -16.77 -3.06 13.55
CA VAL A 155 -16.09 -2.05 14.38
C VAL A 155 -16.28 -0.61 13.89
N LYS A 156 -16.37 -0.38 12.58
CA LYS A 156 -16.61 0.94 11.94
C LYS A 156 -15.75 2.07 12.50
N THR A 157 -14.44 1.82 12.63
CA THR A 157 -13.51 2.77 13.23
C THR A 157 -12.19 2.82 12.51
N ASN A 158 -11.36 3.81 12.85
CA ASN A 158 -9.98 3.89 12.42
C ASN A 158 -9.10 2.99 13.29
N ILE A 159 -8.39 2.06 12.68
CA ILE A 159 -7.43 1.19 13.37
C ILE A 159 -6.02 1.73 13.18
N PRO A 160 -5.22 1.86 14.26
CA PRO A 160 -3.82 2.24 14.18
C PRO A 160 -2.96 1.02 13.84
N TYR A 161 -2.36 1.02 12.64
CA TYR A 161 -1.42 0.00 12.18
C TYR A 161 0.02 0.45 12.39
N ASP A 162 0.84 -0.41 12.99
CA ASP A 162 2.28 -0.16 13.14
C ASP A 162 2.97 -0.25 11.78
N LYS A 163 3.64 0.82 11.37
CA LYS A 163 4.36 0.88 10.11
C LYS A 163 5.69 1.58 10.23
N SER A 164 6.75 0.95 9.73
CA SER A 164 8.06 1.57 9.59
C SER A 164 8.20 2.25 8.24
N PHE A 165 8.74 3.45 8.27
CA PHE A 165 9.19 4.24 7.13
C PHE A 165 10.67 4.52 7.28
N GLU A 166 11.29 5.06 6.24
CA GLU A 166 12.69 5.39 6.25
C GLU A 166 12.89 6.87 5.93
N TYR A 167 13.90 7.48 6.53
CA TYR A 167 14.37 8.80 6.14
C TYR A 167 15.88 8.72 5.85
N GLU A 168 16.30 9.21 4.70
CA GLU A 168 17.71 9.22 4.31
C GLU A 168 18.36 10.52 4.77
N LEU A 169 19.29 10.42 5.73
CA LEU A 169 20.05 11.53 6.27
C LEU A 169 21.29 11.81 5.43
N ASP A 170 21.59 13.09 5.27
CA ASP A 170 22.88 13.51 4.71
C ASP A 170 23.98 13.39 5.78
N LEU A 171 24.77 12.31 5.67
CA LEU A 171 25.89 12.04 6.59
C LEU A 171 27.04 13.06 6.44
N SER A 172 27.13 13.76 5.32
CA SER A 172 28.13 14.82 5.10
C SER A 172 27.81 16.10 5.89
N ASN A 173 26.53 16.26 6.32
CA ASN A 173 26.06 17.41 7.04
C ASN A 173 25.26 17.06 8.30
N PRO A 174 25.93 16.57 9.37
CA PRO A 174 25.26 16.05 10.56
C PRO A 174 24.47 17.12 11.34
N GLU A 175 24.85 18.40 11.24
CA GLU A 175 24.11 19.48 11.89
C GLU A 175 22.74 19.72 11.25
N ILE A 176 22.67 19.66 9.92
CA ILE A 176 21.40 19.78 9.20
C ILE A 176 20.53 18.57 9.49
N SER A 177 21.11 17.37 9.41
CA SER A 177 20.43 16.12 9.74
C SER A 177 19.81 16.14 11.14
N LYS A 178 20.55 16.63 12.14
CA LYS A 178 20.05 16.81 13.50
C LYS A 178 18.88 17.80 13.57
N LYS A 179 18.98 18.95 12.89
CA LYS A 179 17.89 19.94 12.85
C LYS A 179 16.61 19.38 12.20
N ILE A 180 16.76 18.56 11.16
CA ILE A 180 15.63 17.89 10.50
C ILE A 180 14.96 16.90 11.47
N ILE A 181 15.76 16.06 12.13
CA ILE A 181 15.24 15.10 13.12
C ILE A 181 14.49 15.82 14.23
N ASP A 182 15.11 16.84 14.83
CA ASP A 182 14.52 17.59 15.94
C ASP A 182 13.21 18.30 15.54
N LYS A 183 13.11 18.81 14.31
CA LYS A 183 11.95 19.59 13.84
C LYS A 183 10.81 18.71 13.35
N LEU A 184 11.11 17.63 12.65
CA LEU A 184 10.08 16.86 11.93
C LEU A 184 9.65 15.62 12.71
N PHE A 185 10.57 14.90 13.32
CA PHE A 185 10.32 13.56 13.85
C PHE A 185 10.30 13.46 15.36
N LYS A 186 10.99 14.37 16.05
CA LYS A 186 11.09 14.31 17.51
C LYS A 186 9.80 14.75 18.16
N VAL A 187 9.22 13.85 18.95
CA VAL A 187 8.03 14.10 19.77
C VAL A 187 8.44 14.24 21.22
N LYS A 188 7.93 15.25 21.92
CA LYS A 188 8.24 15.51 23.34
C LYS A 188 7.19 14.93 24.27
N LYS A 189 5.93 14.95 23.87
CA LYS A 189 4.80 14.49 24.68
C LYS A 189 3.62 14.11 23.78
N GLY A 190 2.90 13.05 24.18
CA GLY A 190 1.72 12.57 23.49
C GLY A 190 2.03 12.11 22.07
N VAL A 191 1.03 12.15 21.20
CA VAL A 191 1.12 11.73 19.81
C VAL A 191 1.08 12.93 18.89
N THR A 192 2.07 13.04 18.00
CA THR A 192 2.12 14.06 16.94
C THR A 192 1.60 13.45 15.64
N GLU A 193 0.57 14.06 15.07
CA GLU A 193 0.11 13.74 13.72
C GLU A 193 0.89 14.57 12.71
N VAL A 194 1.51 13.93 11.73
CA VAL A 194 2.23 14.63 10.67
C VAL A 194 2.04 13.93 9.33
N THR A 195 1.83 14.70 8.27
CA THR A 195 1.71 14.16 6.91
C THR A 195 3.02 14.36 6.15
N PHE A 196 3.51 13.28 5.56
CA PHE A 196 4.72 13.27 4.74
C PHE A 196 4.42 12.84 3.30
N GLU A 197 5.22 13.39 2.40
CA GLU A 197 5.37 12.92 1.03
C GLU A 197 6.67 12.12 0.91
N GLY A 198 6.63 11.03 0.15
CA GLY A 198 7.80 10.17 -0.03
C GLY A 198 7.73 9.31 -1.27
N ASP A 199 8.75 8.48 -1.45
CA ASP A 199 8.88 7.57 -2.58
C ASP A 199 8.61 6.12 -2.15
N LEU A 200 7.84 5.42 -2.99
CA LEU A 200 7.69 3.97 -2.94
C LEU A 200 8.82 3.37 -3.77
N ILE A 201 9.79 2.74 -3.11
CA ILE A 201 10.87 2.02 -3.76
C ILE A 201 10.51 0.54 -3.70
N GLU A 202 10.26 -0.05 -4.87
CA GLU A 202 9.94 -1.46 -5.00
C GLU A 202 10.69 -2.03 -6.21
N GLY A 203 11.56 -2.98 -5.96
CA GLY A 203 12.34 -3.62 -7.02
C GLY A 203 13.30 -4.65 -6.45
N GLY A 204 13.79 -5.56 -7.28
CA GLY A 204 15.00 -6.30 -6.98
C GLY A 204 16.19 -5.35 -7.17
N ALA A 205 17.20 -5.42 -6.31
CA ALA A 205 18.48 -4.87 -6.68
C ALA A 205 18.85 -5.51 -8.01
N VAL A 206 18.99 -4.70 -9.07
CA VAL A 206 19.67 -5.15 -10.28
C VAL A 206 21.13 -5.27 -9.90
N VAL A 207 21.46 -6.33 -9.18
CA VAL A 207 22.84 -6.78 -9.12
C VAL A 207 23.09 -7.25 -10.55
N ASN A 208 23.99 -6.58 -11.26
CA ASN A 208 24.52 -7.11 -12.51
C ASN A 208 25.30 -8.37 -12.12
N THR A 209 24.57 -9.45 -11.90
CA THR A 209 25.13 -10.75 -11.56
C THR A 209 25.89 -11.21 -12.78
N THR A 210 27.18 -11.36 -12.63
CA THR A 210 28.07 -11.91 -13.68
C THR A 210 28.23 -13.40 -13.46
N TYR A 211 28.81 -14.11 -14.44
CA TYR A 211 29.14 -15.52 -14.28
C TYR A 211 29.95 -15.78 -12.97
N GLU A 212 30.83 -14.86 -12.59
CA GLU A 212 31.67 -15.02 -11.39
C GLU A 212 30.88 -14.98 -10.07
N ASP A 213 29.73 -14.33 -10.06
CA ASP A 213 28.84 -14.22 -8.88
C ASP A 213 27.92 -15.44 -8.72
N LEU A 214 27.89 -16.35 -9.69
CA LEU A 214 27.08 -17.56 -9.61
C LEU A 214 27.66 -18.54 -8.55
N PRO A 215 26.83 -19.29 -7.84
CA PRO A 215 27.27 -20.43 -7.02
C PRO A 215 28.05 -21.45 -7.85
N ASP A 216 29.05 -22.10 -7.24
CA ASP A 216 29.94 -23.03 -7.96
C ASP A 216 29.20 -24.20 -8.61
N ASP A 217 28.14 -24.70 -7.98
CA ASP A 217 27.28 -25.78 -8.52
C ASP A 217 26.55 -25.31 -9.79
N ILE A 218 26.10 -24.05 -9.82
CA ILE A 218 25.43 -23.47 -11.00
C ILE A 218 26.43 -23.17 -12.11
N LYS A 219 27.64 -22.69 -11.77
CA LYS A 219 28.71 -22.53 -12.73
C LYS A 219 29.03 -23.84 -13.45
N ALA A 220 29.17 -24.93 -12.68
CA ALA A 220 29.42 -26.26 -13.23
C ALA A 220 28.31 -26.71 -14.22
N LEU A 221 27.07 -26.40 -13.95
CA LEU A 221 25.94 -26.73 -14.83
C LEU A 221 25.89 -25.85 -16.09
N VAL A 222 26.33 -24.60 -15.98
CA VAL A 222 26.52 -23.71 -17.16
C VAL A 222 27.66 -24.21 -18.02
N ASP A 223 28.80 -24.59 -17.43
CA ASP A 223 29.98 -25.05 -18.16
C ASP A 223 29.75 -26.32 -18.95
N ILE A 224 28.91 -27.24 -18.44
CA ILE A 224 28.52 -28.48 -19.14
C ILE A 224 27.30 -28.30 -20.06
N GLY A 225 26.73 -27.07 -20.14
CA GLY A 225 25.66 -26.74 -21.07
C GLY A 225 24.26 -27.18 -20.64
N VAL A 226 24.05 -27.51 -19.37
CA VAL A 226 22.72 -27.81 -18.82
C VAL A 226 21.86 -26.56 -18.71
N PHE A 227 22.46 -25.42 -18.33
CA PHE A 227 21.82 -24.11 -18.36
C PHE A 227 22.59 -23.19 -19.33
N SER A 228 21.87 -22.32 -20.03
CA SER A 228 22.52 -21.16 -20.63
C SER A 228 22.92 -20.15 -19.55
N LEU A 229 23.96 -19.35 -19.83
CA LEU A 229 24.37 -18.30 -18.88
C LEU A 229 23.21 -17.35 -18.55
N ASP A 230 22.40 -16.95 -19.54
CA ASP A 230 21.28 -16.04 -19.36
C ASP A 230 20.19 -16.64 -18.47
N GLU A 231 19.90 -17.94 -18.58
CA GLU A 231 18.97 -18.63 -17.72
C GLU A 231 19.48 -18.74 -16.27
N ALA A 232 20.77 -19.03 -16.10
CA ALA A 232 21.40 -19.11 -14.79
C ALA A 232 21.39 -17.74 -14.09
N LEU A 233 21.77 -16.68 -14.82
CA LEU A 233 21.74 -15.31 -14.31
C LEU A 233 20.31 -14.87 -13.96
N ALA A 234 19.34 -15.14 -14.81
CA ALA A 234 17.94 -14.79 -14.55
C ALA A 234 17.38 -15.48 -13.28
N LYS A 235 17.72 -16.76 -13.06
CA LYS A 235 17.33 -17.50 -11.85
C LYS A 235 18.03 -17.00 -10.59
N CYS A 236 19.30 -16.63 -10.68
CA CYS A 236 20.04 -16.07 -9.55
C CYS A 236 19.61 -14.63 -9.22
N THR A 237 19.28 -13.83 -10.22
CA THR A 237 18.77 -12.47 -10.06
C THR A 237 17.37 -12.47 -9.40
N SER A 238 16.54 -13.50 -9.65
CA SER A 238 15.22 -13.61 -9.03
C SER A 238 15.24 -13.89 -7.52
N ASN A 239 16.39 -14.33 -6.98
CA ASN A 239 16.57 -14.62 -5.55
C ASN A 239 17.16 -13.47 -4.74
N THR A 240 17.59 -12.36 -5.36
CA THR A 240 17.85 -11.13 -4.61
C THR A 240 16.52 -10.54 -4.17
N GLY A 241 16.26 -10.61 -2.85
CA GLY A 241 14.99 -10.24 -2.26
C GLY A 241 14.46 -8.91 -2.79
N ARG A 242 13.18 -8.87 -3.19
CA ARG A 242 12.53 -7.62 -3.61
C ARG A 242 12.59 -6.64 -2.45
N GLU A 243 13.32 -5.56 -2.67
CA GLU A 243 13.35 -4.45 -1.73
C GLU A 243 12.00 -3.72 -1.81
N LYS A 244 11.36 -3.51 -0.64
CA LYS A 244 10.13 -2.71 -0.53
C LYS A 244 10.34 -1.68 0.56
N ARG A 245 10.60 -0.44 0.15
CA ARG A 245 10.88 0.67 1.06
C ARG A 245 9.89 1.81 0.83
N MET A 246 9.50 2.46 1.91
CA MET A 246 8.74 3.71 1.90
C MET A 246 9.62 4.81 2.47
N VAL A 247 10.20 5.61 1.58
CA VAL A 247 11.21 6.61 1.94
C VAL A 247 10.57 7.99 2.01
N ILE A 248 10.56 8.58 3.19
CA ILE A 248 10.06 9.94 3.43
C ILE A 248 11.01 10.94 2.77
N ARG A 249 10.47 11.91 2.03
CA ARG A 249 11.25 12.98 1.39
C ARG A 249 11.05 14.33 2.03
N LYS A 250 9.81 14.70 2.33
CA LYS A 250 9.47 16.01 2.89
C LYS A 250 8.12 15.99 3.60
N PRO A 251 7.87 16.93 4.53
CA PRO A 251 6.54 17.12 5.08
C PRO A 251 5.60 17.69 4.02
N ALA A 252 4.33 17.27 4.07
CA ALA A 252 3.29 17.85 3.23
C ALA A 252 2.94 19.27 3.71
N ILE A 253 2.66 20.14 2.75
CA ILE A 253 2.30 21.55 2.98
C ILE A 253 0.85 21.74 2.58
N LYS A 254 0.06 22.38 3.45
CA LYS A 254 -1.30 22.82 3.17
C LYS A 254 -1.37 24.33 3.15
N MET A 255 -2.10 24.88 2.19
CA MET A 255 -2.42 26.31 2.19
C MET A 255 -3.59 26.53 3.15
N VAL A 256 -3.38 27.32 4.17
CA VAL A 256 -4.42 27.72 5.13
C VAL A 256 -4.78 29.18 4.85
N GLU A 257 -6.08 29.43 4.70
CA GLU A 257 -6.62 30.77 4.50
C GLU A 257 -6.95 31.39 5.87
N ASP A 258 -6.43 32.57 6.12
CA ASP A 258 -6.75 33.35 7.30
C ASP A 258 -8.12 34.06 7.18
N LYS A 259 -8.54 34.75 8.24
CA LYS A 259 -9.83 35.46 8.26
C LYS A 259 -9.91 36.59 7.24
N ASP A 260 -8.79 37.06 6.73
CA ASP A 260 -8.65 38.17 5.79
C ASP A 260 -8.51 37.62 4.32
N GLY A 261 -8.61 36.29 4.12
CA GLY A 261 -8.52 35.66 2.81
C GLY A 261 -7.09 35.41 2.30
N ASN A 262 -6.05 35.68 3.12
CA ASN A 262 -4.67 35.45 2.74
C ASN A 262 -4.31 33.96 2.91
N LYS A 263 -3.65 33.39 1.90
CA LYS A 263 -3.23 31.97 1.91
C LYS A 263 -1.79 31.84 2.36
N THR A 264 -1.58 31.16 3.48
CA THR A 264 -0.26 30.89 4.05
C THR A 264 0.06 29.40 3.99
N PRO A 265 1.27 28.99 3.51
CA PRO A 265 1.69 27.60 3.54
C PRO A 265 2.03 27.15 4.96
N VAL A 266 1.42 26.05 5.42
CA VAL A 266 1.68 25.44 6.75
C VAL A 266 2.04 23.99 6.57
N ILE A 267 3.02 23.51 7.35
CA ILE A 267 3.31 22.09 7.43
C ILE A 267 2.12 21.38 8.11
N GLN A 268 1.66 20.28 7.53
CA GLN A 268 0.62 19.43 8.11
C GLN A 268 1.20 18.64 9.29
N LYS A 269 1.39 19.33 10.42
CA LYS A 269 1.90 18.75 11.67
C LYS A 269 1.09 19.32 12.85
N PHE A 270 0.57 18.41 13.66
CA PHE A 270 -0.26 18.72 14.82
C PHE A 270 0.32 18.01 16.05
N ASP A 271 1.03 18.79 16.88
CA ASP A 271 1.61 18.26 18.11
C ASP A 271 0.50 17.99 19.14
N GLN A 272 0.63 16.91 19.91
CA GLN A 272 -0.32 16.46 20.93
C GLN A 272 -1.74 16.32 20.38
N LYS A 273 -1.87 15.75 19.16
CA LYS A 273 -3.16 15.54 18.51
C LYS A 273 -4.01 14.47 19.25
N TYR A 274 -3.33 13.47 19.80
CA TYR A 274 -3.91 12.37 20.56
C TYR A 274 -3.06 12.11 21.80
N ASP A 275 -3.66 11.48 22.82
CA ASP A 275 -2.89 10.80 23.86
C ASP A 275 -2.49 9.40 23.39
N GLU A 276 -1.46 8.80 24.01
CA GLU A 276 -0.96 7.48 23.58
C GLU A 276 -2.04 6.40 23.79
N ASP A 277 -2.87 6.54 24.82
CA ASP A 277 -3.98 5.63 25.14
C ASP A 277 -5.10 5.66 24.07
N ASP A 278 -5.29 6.77 23.35
CA ASP A 278 -6.25 6.85 22.25
C ASP A 278 -5.93 5.92 21.06
N LEU A 279 -4.69 5.43 21.00
CA LEU A 279 -4.22 4.51 19.97
C LEU A 279 -4.31 3.03 20.40
N ILE A 280 -4.82 2.77 21.59
CA ILE A 280 -5.03 1.43 22.13
C ILE A 280 -6.53 1.12 22.00
N LEU A 281 -6.85 0.16 21.14
CA LEU A 281 -8.22 -0.29 20.95
C LEU A 281 -8.37 -1.68 21.57
N ASP A 282 -9.16 -1.81 22.61
CA ASP A 282 -9.31 -3.03 23.44
C ASP A 282 -9.58 -4.27 22.59
N PHE A 283 -10.47 -4.18 21.60
CA PHE A 283 -10.82 -5.29 20.72
C PHE A 283 -9.67 -5.81 19.84
N MET A 284 -8.57 -5.06 19.70
CA MET A 284 -7.39 -5.52 18.95
C MET A 284 -6.54 -6.53 19.74
N TYR A 285 -6.68 -6.51 21.07
CA TYR A 285 -5.91 -7.32 22.02
C TYR A 285 -6.73 -8.47 22.63
N GLU A 286 -8.03 -8.55 22.29
CA GLU A 286 -8.85 -9.71 22.65
C GLU A 286 -8.24 -10.98 21.99
N THR A 287 -7.80 -11.90 22.82
CA THR A 287 -7.27 -13.19 22.37
C THR A 287 -8.41 -14.11 22.00
N GLU A 288 -8.22 -14.97 21.00
CA GLU A 288 -9.22 -15.95 20.52
C GLU A 288 -9.63 -17.00 21.57
N ASP A 289 -9.06 -16.91 22.80
CA ASP A 289 -9.27 -17.90 23.86
C ASP A 289 -10.63 -17.76 24.59
N GLU A 290 -11.39 -16.66 24.38
CA GLU A 290 -12.69 -16.48 25.02
C GLU A 290 -13.89 -17.05 24.21
N GLU A 291 -13.72 -17.46 22.94
CA GLU A 291 -14.81 -17.99 22.11
C GLU A 291 -15.03 -19.52 22.22
N LYS A 292 -14.25 -20.24 23.05
CA LYS A 292 -14.41 -21.69 23.22
C LYS A 292 -15.25 -22.14 24.43
N ALA A 293 -15.98 -21.23 25.04
CA ALA A 293 -16.75 -21.56 26.25
C ALA A 293 -18.22 -21.93 26.03
N ASP A 294 -18.77 -21.82 24.80
CA ASP A 294 -20.18 -22.17 24.55
C ASP A 294 -20.39 -22.87 23.21
N ASP A 295 -19.88 -24.07 23.06
CA ASP A 295 -20.42 -25.08 22.11
C ASP A 295 -19.86 -26.47 22.48
N GLU A 296 -20.31 -27.02 23.61
CA GLU A 296 -20.32 -28.45 23.85
C GLU A 296 -21.50 -29.06 23.06
N ASP A 297 -21.31 -29.29 21.79
CA ASP A 297 -22.10 -30.28 21.04
C ASP A 297 -21.17 -31.32 20.45
N ASP A 298 -21.15 -32.45 21.13
CA ASP A 298 -20.54 -33.73 20.82
C ASP A 298 -20.77 -34.18 19.37
N ILE A 299 -19.71 -34.14 18.56
CA ILE A 299 -19.66 -35.02 17.37
C ILE A 299 -18.48 -35.96 17.56
N PRO A 300 -18.71 -37.27 17.77
CA PRO A 300 -17.62 -38.22 17.89
C PRO A 300 -16.97 -38.45 16.52
N PHE A 301 -15.76 -37.98 16.37
CA PHE A 301 -14.90 -38.32 15.26
C PHE A 301 -14.29 -39.70 15.56
N ASP A 302 -14.65 -40.68 14.72
CA ASP A 302 -14.12 -42.04 14.71
C ASP A 302 -12.65 -42.00 14.24
N GLU A 303 -11.71 -42.19 15.17
CA GLU A 303 -10.28 -42.32 14.89
C GLU A 303 -10.02 -43.76 14.38
N SER A 304 -10.11 -43.94 13.06
CA SER A 304 -9.48 -45.08 12.40
C SER A 304 -8.03 -44.73 12.04
N PRO A 305 -7.03 -45.51 12.42
CA PRO A 305 -5.64 -45.20 12.13
C PRO A 305 -5.36 -45.42 10.63
N VAL A 306 -4.94 -44.33 9.97
CA VAL A 306 -4.39 -44.42 8.61
C VAL A 306 -3.00 -45.02 8.71
N SER A 307 -2.85 -46.22 8.20
CA SER A 307 -1.57 -46.91 8.05
C SER A 307 -0.67 -46.13 7.08
N SER A 308 0.50 -45.75 7.55
CA SER A 308 1.60 -45.26 6.73
C SER A 308 2.21 -46.44 5.98
N ASP A 309 1.82 -46.61 4.71
CA ASP A 309 2.60 -47.41 3.78
C ASP A 309 3.27 -46.44 2.78
N ASP A 310 4.55 -46.25 3.01
CA ASP A 310 5.50 -45.66 2.06
C ASP A 310 5.64 -46.63 0.86
N ASP A 311 4.85 -46.42 -0.18
CA ASP A 311 5.01 -47.16 -1.43
C ASP A 311 5.70 -46.27 -2.48
N ASN A 312 7.05 -46.28 -2.45
CA ASN A 312 7.92 -45.65 -3.44
C ASN A 312 8.20 -46.57 -4.66
N SER A 313 7.32 -47.49 -4.97
CA SER A 313 7.51 -48.52 -6.02
C SER A 313 7.51 -47.99 -7.46
N TRP A 314 7.25 -46.70 -7.68
CA TRP A 314 7.27 -46.07 -9.02
C TRP A 314 8.69 -45.66 -9.50
N LEU A 315 9.68 -45.66 -8.60
CA LEU A 315 11.08 -45.24 -8.90
C LEU A 315 11.94 -46.37 -9.48
N ASP A 316 11.48 -47.64 -9.46
CA ASP A 316 12.27 -48.81 -9.92
C ASP A 316 12.06 -49.11 -11.41
N ASN A 317 11.36 -48.30 -12.18
CA ASN A 317 11.11 -48.47 -13.61
C ASN A 317 11.54 -47.30 -14.49
N LEU A 318 12.68 -46.67 -14.20
CA LEU A 318 13.35 -45.77 -15.12
C LEU A 318 14.74 -46.29 -15.52
#